data_f3eb7f67624e3275a3b8aba092d0e809
#
_entry.id   f3eb7f67624e3275a3b8aba092d0e809
#
_cell.length_a   1.000
_cell.length_b   1.000
_cell.length_c   1.000
_cell.angle_alpha   90.00
_cell.angle_beta   90.00
_cell.angle_gamma   90.00
#
_symmetry.space_group_name_H-M   'P 1'
#
loop_
_entity.id
_entity.type
_entity.pdbx_description
1 polymer ?
#
loop_
_entity_poly.entity_id
_entity_poly.type
_entity_poly.pdbx_seq_one_letter_code
_entity_poly.pdbx_strand_id
1 'polypeptide(L)'
;MKRAILVILDSLGVGELPDAKEYGDVGSHTLDNIYKVCGRLNINNLEELGIGNIEGVNGPNKCDSPKGSYGRAMELSKGKDTVTGHWEIGGVILDKPLNTYPEGFSDEIINEFLEKNKSKRYIR
;
A
#
# COMPACT_ATOMS: atom_id res chain seq x y z
N MET A 1 3.00 30.45 9.69
CA MET A 1 3.58 29.36 8.87
C MET A 1 2.48 28.34 8.60
N LYS A 2 2.20 28.00 7.34
CA LYS A 2 1.24 26.93 7.01
C LYS A 2 1.96 25.59 7.14
N ARG A 3 1.29 24.58 7.72
CA ARG A 3 1.84 23.21 7.86
C ARG A 3 0.88 22.22 7.23
N ALA A 4 1.42 21.20 6.59
CA ALA A 4 0.68 20.02 6.16
C ALA A 4 1.29 18.80 6.89
N ILE A 5 0.43 17.88 7.33
CA ILE A 5 0.83 16.64 7.99
C ILE A 5 0.21 15.51 7.18
N LEU A 6 1.03 14.61 6.67
CA LEU A 6 0.61 13.38 6.01
C LEU A 6 0.81 12.21 6.98
N VAL A 7 -0.27 11.50 7.27
CA VAL A 7 -0.23 10.28 8.10
C VAL A 7 -0.59 9.10 7.23
N ILE A 8 0.32 8.15 7.10
CA ILE A 8 0.13 6.92 6.33
C ILE A 8 -0.17 5.79 7.31
N LEU A 9 -1.34 5.15 7.14
CA LEU A 9 -1.67 3.91 7.83
C LEU A 9 -1.21 2.77 6.93
N ASP A 10 0.00 2.26 7.21
CA ASP A 10 0.61 1.20 6.42
C ASP A 10 -0.29 -0.04 6.39
N SER A 11 -0.32 -0.71 5.24
CA SER A 11 -1.13 -1.89 4.98
C SER A 11 -2.65 -1.69 5.09
N LEU A 12 -3.16 -0.47 5.22
CA LEU A 12 -4.61 -0.21 5.21
C LEU A 12 -5.07 0.14 3.80
N GLY A 13 -5.66 -0.85 3.11
CA GLY A 13 -6.24 -0.67 1.78
C GLY A 13 -7.76 -0.69 1.79
N VAL A 14 -8.38 0.08 0.89
CA VAL A 14 -9.82 0.16 0.68
C VAL A 14 -10.19 -0.26 -0.75
N GLY A 15 -10.25 -1.55 -0.98
CA GLY A 15 -10.51 -2.15 -2.28
C GLY A 15 -9.25 -2.57 -3.02
N GLU A 16 -9.45 -3.11 -4.21
CA GLU A 16 -8.41 -3.58 -5.12
C GLU A 16 -8.26 -2.63 -6.31
N LEU A 17 -7.08 -2.62 -6.92
CA LEU A 17 -6.82 -1.90 -8.17
C LEU A 17 -7.34 -2.70 -9.38
N PRO A 18 -7.58 -2.06 -10.54
CA PRO A 18 -8.07 -2.74 -11.74
C PRO A 18 -7.15 -3.85 -12.25
N ASP A 19 -5.86 -3.75 -11.98
CA ASP A 19 -4.81 -4.71 -12.34
C ASP A 19 -4.52 -5.76 -11.25
N ALA A 20 -5.32 -5.81 -10.19
CA ALA A 20 -5.16 -6.74 -9.06
C ALA A 20 -4.99 -8.20 -9.50
N LYS A 21 -5.63 -8.60 -10.61
CA LYS A 21 -5.50 -9.95 -11.15
C LYS A 21 -4.06 -10.28 -11.59
N GLU A 22 -3.33 -9.30 -12.11
CA GLU A 22 -1.94 -9.47 -12.56
C GLU A 22 -1.00 -9.72 -11.39
N TYR A 23 -1.37 -9.22 -10.21
CA TYR A 23 -0.59 -9.32 -8.96
C TYR A 23 -1.13 -10.36 -7.98
N GLY A 24 -2.19 -11.12 -8.35
CA GLY A 24 -2.82 -12.10 -7.46
C GLY A 24 -3.59 -11.49 -6.29
N ASP A 25 -4.04 -10.24 -6.42
CA ASP A 25 -4.67 -9.45 -5.36
C ASP A 25 -6.18 -9.30 -5.48
N VAL A 26 -6.81 -10.09 -6.33
CA VAL A 26 -8.27 -10.09 -6.47
C VAL A 26 -8.94 -10.33 -5.12
N GLY A 27 -9.90 -9.46 -4.76
CA GLY A 27 -10.59 -9.49 -3.46
C GLY A 27 -9.84 -8.79 -2.33
N SER A 28 -8.73 -8.12 -2.61
CA SER A 28 -8.00 -7.34 -1.61
C SER A 28 -8.83 -6.16 -1.13
N HIS A 29 -9.12 -6.14 0.15
CA HIS A 29 -9.82 -5.06 0.84
C HIS A 29 -9.54 -5.17 2.33
N THR A 30 -8.38 -4.67 2.77
CA THR A 30 -7.89 -4.87 4.15
C THR A 30 -8.93 -4.47 5.18
N LEU A 31 -9.49 -3.26 5.06
CA LEU A 31 -10.44 -2.75 6.03
C LEU A 31 -11.68 -3.64 6.16
N ASP A 32 -12.37 -3.93 5.08
CA ASP A 32 -13.59 -4.76 5.12
C ASP A 32 -13.30 -6.21 5.48
N ASN A 33 -12.13 -6.74 5.09
CA ASN A 33 -11.74 -8.10 5.45
C ASN A 33 -11.45 -8.22 6.97
N ILE A 34 -10.87 -7.19 7.59
CA ILE A 34 -10.73 -7.14 9.04
C ILE A 34 -12.12 -7.10 9.71
N TYR A 35 -13.04 -6.27 9.21
CA TYR A 35 -14.41 -6.24 9.75
C TYR A 35 -15.13 -7.58 9.65
N LYS A 36 -14.95 -8.33 8.56
CA LYS A 36 -15.53 -9.69 8.41
C LYS A 36 -15.02 -10.66 9.45
N VAL A 37 -13.77 -10.54 9.87
CA VAL A 37 -13.13 -11.46 10.83
C VAL A 37 -13.30 -11.00 12.27
N CYS A 38 -13.07 -9.72 12.54
CA CYS A 38 -13.03 -9.17 13.90
C CYS A 38 -14.34 -8.53 14.34
N GLY A 39 -15.29 -8.35 13.43
CA GLY A 39 -16.49 -7.56 13.69
C GLY A 39 -16.17 -6.06 13.75
N ARG A 40 -16.87 -5.33 14.62
CA ARG A 40 -16.72 -3.88 14.71
C ARG A 40 -15.35 -3.49 15.29
N LEU A 41 -14.68 -2.56 14.61
CA LEU A 41 -13.46 -1.91 15.08
C LEU A 41 -13.78 -0.62 15.85
N ASN A 42 -12.91 -0.26 16.80
CA ASN A 42 -13.02 1.02 17.50
C ASN A 42 -12.22 2.11 16.72
N ILE A 43 -12.81 2.59 15.63
CA ILE A 43 -12.23 3.63 14.77
C ILE A 43 -13.16 4.83 14.63
N ASN A 44 -13.86 5.20 15.69
CA ASN A 44 -14.88 6.24 15.70
C ASN A 44 -14.38 7.56 15.06
N ASN A 45 -13.14 7.98 15.34
CA ASN A 45 -12.58 9.20 14.75
C ASN A 45 -12.45 9.12 13.23
N LEU A 46 -12.10 7.96 12.67
CA LEU A 46 -12.03 7.76 11.22
C LEU A 46 -13.44 7.69 10.62
N GLU A 47 -14.40 7.12 11.33
CA GLU A 47 -15.82 7.14 10.92
C GLU A 47 -16.34 8.58 10.87
N GLU A 48 -16.06 9.40 11.90
CA GLU A 48 -16.40 10.83 11.90
C GLU A 48 -15.71 11.62 10.78
N LEU A 49 -14.52 11.22 10.34
CA LEU A 49 -13.83 11.81 9.20
C LEU A 49 -14.41 11.34 7.86
N GLY A 50 -15.22 10.29 7.83
CA GLY A 50 -15.92 9.81 6.65
C GLY A 50 -15.35 8.55 5.99
N ILE A 51 -14.54 7.75 6.69
CA ILE A 51 -13.97 6.52 6.10
C ILE A 51 -15.06 5.55 5.63
N GLY A 52 -16.18 5.43 6.35
CA GLY A 52 -17.32 4.60 5.97
C GLY A 52 -18.14 5.14 4.80
N ASN A 53 -17.90 6.39 4.38
CA ASN A 53 -18.57 7.01 3.26
C ASN A 53 -17.81 6.79 1.94
N ILE A 54 -16.58 6.29 2.00
CA ILE A 54 -15.80 5.96 0.80
C ILE A 54 -16.53 4.87 0.02
N GLU A 55 -16.69 5.08 -1.28
CA GLU A 55 -17.33 4.09 -2.16
C GLU A 55 -16.61 2.74 -2.11
N GLY A 56 -17.38 1.66 -1.93
CA GLY A 56 -16.86 0.30 -1.81
C GLY A 56 -16.48 -0.12 -0.40
N VAL A 57 -16.46 0.79 0.58
CA VAL A 57 -16.24 0.47 2.00
C VAL A 57 -17.57 0.11 2.66
N ASN A 58 -17.63 -1.05 3.34
CA ASN A 58 -18.86 -1.57 3.94
C ASN A 58 -18.73 -1.90 5.44
N GLY A 59 -17.51 -2.02 5.97
CA GLY A 59 -17.28 -2.38 7.36
C GLY A 59 -17.60 -1.24 8.33
N PRO A 60 -16.98 -0.06 8.22
CA PRO A 60 -17.20 1.10 9.08
C PRO A 60 -18.59 1.71 8.92
N ASN A 61 -19.08 2.36 9.99
CA ASN A 61 -20.31 3.12 9.90
C ASN A 61 -20.14 4.35 8.99
N LYS A 62 -21.21 4.66 8.25
CA LYS A 62 -21.31 5.92 7.52
C LYS A 62 -21.59 7.07 8.48
N CYS A 63 -21.06 8.24 8.14
CA CYS A 63 -21.32 9.49 8.87
C CYS A 63 -22.11 10.44 7.96
N ASP A 64 -23.26 10.92 8.42
CA ASP A 64 -24.12 11.82 7.64
C ASP A 64 -23.51 13.24 7.48
N SER A 65 -22.67 13.63 8.44
CA SER A 65 -21.99 14.94 8.44
C SER A 65 -20.51 14.77 8.75
N PRO A 66 -19.72 14.23 7.81
CA PRO A 66 -18.31 13.96 8.03
C PRO A 66 -17.51 15.25 8.25
N LYS A 67 -16.59 15.20 9.21
CA LYS A 67 -15.70 16.31 9.60
C LYS A 67 -14.54 16.50 8.62
N GLY A 68 -14.29 15.54 7.72
CA GLY A 68 -13.21 15.57 6.76
C GLY A 68 -13.70 15.39 5.32
N SER A 69 -12.79 15.61 4.37
CA SER A 69 -12.99 15.16 3.00
C SER A 69 -12.45 13.73 2.88
N TYR A 70 -13.15 12.88 2.17
CA TYR A 70 -12.79 11.48 2.01
C TYR A 70 -12.85 11.09 0.53
N GLY A 71 -12.16 10.03 0.20
CA GLY A 71 -12.12 9.47 -1.14
C GLY A 71 -11.09 8.36 -1.23
N ARG A 72 -10.97 7.79 -2.42
CA ARG A 72 -9.92 6.84 -2.76
C ARG A 72 -9.16 7.32 -3.97
N ALA A 73 -7.87 7.08 -3.99
CA ALA A 73 -7.01 7.31 -5.12
C ALA A 73 -6.54 5.96 -5.68
N MET A 74 -6.26 5.95 -6.98
CA MET A 74 -5.71 4.80 -7.66
C MET A 74 -4.24 5.07 -7.97
N GLU A 75 -3.38 4.11 -7.68
CA GLU A 75 -1.97 4.16 -8.04
C GLU A 75 -1.81 4.06 -9.56
N LEU A 76 -0.92 4.85 -10.13
CA LEU A 76 -0.57 4.86 -11.54
C LEU A 76 0.71 4.08 -11.83
N SER A 77 1.61 4.02 -10.85
CA SER A 77 2.87 3.30 -10.95
C SER A 77 2.65 1.81 -11.18
N LYS A 78 3.57 1.19 -11.90
CA LYS A 78 3.60 -0.27 -12.05
C LYS A 78 4.40 -0.87 -10.90
N GLY A 79 3.82 -1.84 -10.22
CA GLY A 79 4.46 -2.54 -9.11
C GLY A 79 3.51 -2.82 -7.95
N LYS A 80 3.97 -3.66 -7.04
CA LYS A 80 3.25 -4.03 -5.83
C LYS A 80 4.23 -4.03 -4.67
N ASP A 81 4.68 -2.84 -4.31
CA ASP A 81 5.62 -2.68 -3.21
C ASP A 81 5.50 -1.31 -2.55
N THR A 82 5.87 -1.26 -1.26
CA THR A 82 5.78 -0.06 -0.44
C THR A 82 6.62 1.10 -0.98
N VAL A 83 7.77 0.82 -1.58
CA VAL A 83 8.68 1.87 -2.09
C VAL A 83 8.02 2.60 -3.24
N THR A 84 7.46 1.86 -4.20
CA THR A 84 6.74 2.41 -5.36
C THR A 84 5.60 3.32 -4.91
N GLY A 85 4.73 2.84 -3.99
CA GLY A 85 3.61 3.64 -3.49
C GLY A 85 4.06 4.92 -2.77
N HIS A 86 5.11 4.86 -1.94
CA HIS A 86 5.64 6.05 -1.27
C HIS A 86 6.28 7.05 -2.26
N TRP A 87 6.95 6.58 -3.29
CA TRP A 87 7.51 7.44 -4.32
C TRP A 87 6.41 8.15 -5.11
N GLU A 88 5.31 7.45 -5.41
CA GLU A 88 4.18 8.06 -6.10
C GLU A 88 3.50 9.15 -5.24
N ILE A 89 3.37 8.94 -3.93
CA ILE A 89 2.93 9.99 -3.00
C ILE A 89 3.88 11.22 -3.06
N GLY A 90 5.17 10.98 -3.27
CA GLY A 90 6.18 12.02 -3.49
C GLY A 90 6.17 12.62 -4.90
N GLY A 91 5.32 12.15 -5.81
CA GLY A 91 5.19 12.62 -7.18
C GLY A 91 6.05 11.88 -8.20
N VAL A 92 6.66 10.74 -7.84
CA VAL A 92 7.46 9.91 -8.74
C VAL A 92 6.64 8.71 -9.20
N ILE A 93 6.28 8.68 -10.48
CA ILE A 93 5.52 7.58 -11.09
C ILE A 93 6.49 6.64 -11.80
N LEU A 94 6.37 5.34 -11.56
CA LEU A 94 7.18 4.30 -12.18
C LEU A 94 6.43 3.61 -13.32
N ASP A 95 6.96 3.70 -14.53
CA ASP A 95 6.42 3.00 -15.72
C ASP A 95 6.71 1.50 -15.70
N LYS A 96 7.68 1.07 -14.91
CA LYS A 96 8.10 -0.32 -14.77
C LYS A 96 8.21 -0.68 -13.29
N PRO A 97 7.73 -1.87 -12.88
CA PRO A 97 7.89 -2.32 -11.52
C PRO A 97 9.36 -2.55 -11.17
N LEU A 98 9.68 -2.48 -9.88
CA LEU A 98 10.99 -2.90 -9.39
C LEU A 98 11.20 -4.40 -9.63
N ASN A 99 12.44 -4.81 -9.88
CA ASN A 99 12.76 -6.23 -10.07
C ASN A 99 12.46 -7.01 -8.78
N THR A 100 11.84 -8.16 -8.93
CA THR A 100 11.60 -9.11 -7.84
C THR A 100 12.49 -10.33 -7.99
N TYR A 101 12.89 -10.92 -6.87
CA TYR A 101 13.81 -12.08 -6.83
C TYR A 101 13.23 -13.16 -5.92
N PRO A 102 12.10 -13.82 -6.30
CA PRO A 102 11.41 -14.78 -5.43
C PRO A 102 12.26 -15.99 -5.06
N GLU A 103 13.19 -16.39 -5.95
CA GLU A 103 14.16 -17.47 -5.72
C GLU A 103 15.50 -16.97 -5.16
N GLY A 104 15.59 -15.69 -4.77
CA GLY A 104 16.83 -15.06 -4.36
C GLY A 104 17.60 -14.43 -5.53
N PHE A 105 18.67 -13.70 -5.20
CA PHE A 105 19.52 -13.08 -6.22
C PHE A 105 20.29 -14.14 -7.02
N SER A 106 20.44 -13.89 -8.32
CA SER A 106 21.27 -14.74 -9.18
C SER A 106 22.75 -14.70 -8.75
N ASP A 107 23.47 -15.78 -9.06
CA ASP A 107 24.91 -15.84 -8.79
C ASP A 107 25.68 -14.70 -9.45
N GLU A 108 25.24 -14.24 -10.60
CA GLU A 108 25.83 -13.09 -11.30
C GLU A 108 25.77 -11.82 -10.46
N ILE A 109 24.61 -11.50 -9.91
CA ILE A 109 24.41 -10.33 -9.03
C ILE A 109 25.25 -10.48 -7.76
N ILE A 110 25.24 -11.66 -7.16
CA ILE A 110 26.02 -11.94 -5.95
C ILE A 110 27.52 -11.77 -6.21
N ASN A 111 28.02 -12.33 -7.30
CA ASN A 111 29.44 -12.24 -7.65
C ASN A 111 29.85 -10.79 -7.95
N GLU A 112 29.04 -10.03 -8.72
CA GLU A 112 29.28 -8.63 -8.99
C GLU A 112 29.32 -7.80 -7.69
N PHE A 113 28.40 -8.07 -6.76
CA PHE A 113 28.38 -7.41 -5.45
C PHE A 113 29.65 -7.72 -4.64
N LEU A 114 30.07 -8.99 -4.59
CA LEU A 114 31.26 -9.43 -3.86
C LEU A 114 32.56 -8.82 -4.45
N GLU A 115 32.67 -8.79 -5.77
CA GLU A 115 33.81 -8.18 -6.46
C GLU A 115 33.92 -6.68 -6.17
N LYS A 116 32.80 -5.96 -6.31
CA LYS A 116 32.76 -4.51 -6.06
C LYS A 116 33.04 -4.14 -4.61
N ASN A 117 32.60 -4.95 -3.67
CA ASN A 117 32.76 -4.68 -2.24
C ASN A 117 34.00 -5.31 -1.61
N LYS A 118 34.82 -6.05 -2.37
CA LYS A 118 36.02 -6.75 -1.88
C LYS A 118 35.74 -7.57 -0.59
N SER A 119 34.53 -8.04 -0.43
CA SER A 119 34.08 -8.74 0.78
C SER A 119 34.04 -10.24 0.54
N LYS A 120 34.68 -11.02 1.43
CA LYS A 120 34.62 -12.50 1.43
C LYS A 120 33.51 -13.06 2.32
N ARG A 121 32.57 -12.25 2.84
CA ARG A 121 31.49 -12.72 3.71
C ARG A 121 30.21 -12.90 2.89
N TYR A 122 29.76 -14.14 2.82
CA TYR A 122 28.43 -14.48 2.32
C TYR A 122 27.39 -14.04 3.34
N ILE A 123 26.40 -13.29 2.89
CA ILE A 123 25.13 -13.14 3.60
C ILE A 123 24.25 -14.26 3.04
N ARG A 124 24.01 -15.28 3.86
CA ARG A 124 23.02 -16.32 3.58
C ARG A 124 21.67 -15.87 4.07
#